data_53be208091e290794f9e293fba800bb5
#
_entry.id   53be208091e290794f9e293fba800bb5
#
_cell.length_a   1.000
_cell.length_b   1.000
_cell.length_c   1.000
_cell.angle_alpha   90.00
_cell.angle_beta   90.00
_cell.angle_gamma   90.00
#
_symmetry.space_group_name_H-M   'P 1'
#
loop_
_entity.id
_entity.type
_entity.pdbx_description
1 polymer ?
#
loop_
_entity_poly.entity_id
_entity_poly.type
_entity_poly.pdbx_seq_one_letter_code
_entity_poly.pdbx_strand_id
1 'polypeptide(L)'
;MNVCGMAILAISIWACSGQKKGTANVEVATDSVEVAADAISVQTDSTGYIVRVGEMAPDFTITLTDGKHVSLSSLRGKVVMLQFTASWCGVCRKEMPFIEKDIWLKHKNNADFALIGIDRDEPLDKVLAFAKSTGVTYPLGLDPGADIFAKYALRESGITRNVLVDKEGRIVKLTRLY
;
A
#
# COMPACT_ATOMS: atom_id res chain seq x y z
N MET A 1 12.22 23.68 -67.76
CA MET A 1 12.44 22.80 -68.93
C MET A 1 11.77 21.50 -68.57
N ASN A 2 10.58 21.36 -69.12
CA ASN A 2 10.11 20.34 -70.07
C ASN A 2 9.93 18.95 -69.42
N VAL A 3 8.92 18.18 -69.64
CA VAL A 3 7.66 18.17 -70.39
C VAL A 3 6.97 16.87 -69.95
N CYS A 4 5.73 16.91 -69.56
CA CYS A 4 4.58 16.38 -70.27
C CYS A 4 4.62 14.89 -70.64
N GLY A 5 3.61 14.15 -70.22
CA GLY A 5 3.32 12.81 -70.70
C GLY A 5 1.99 12.29 -70.19
N MET A 6 0.95 12.67 -70.93
CA MET A 6 -0.46 12.27 -70.86
C MET A 6 -0.72 11.06 -71.71
N ALA A 7 -1.51 10.08 -71.32
CA ALA A 7 -2.27 9.16 -72.19
C ALA A 7 -3.26 8.38 -71.28
N ILE A 8 -4.40 8.45 -71.46
CA ILE A 8 -5.75 8.37 -72.01
C ILE A 8 -6.09 6.97 -72.54
N LEU A 9 -7.30 6.51 -72.16
CA LEU A 9 -8.20 5.48 -72.72
C LEU A 9 -7.87 4.00 -72.42
N ALA A 10 -8.84 3.14 -72.08
CA ALA A 10 -10.17 2.99 -72.69
C ALA A 10 -11.14 2.21 -71.72
N ILE A 11 -12.37 2.48 -71.95
CA ILE A 11 -13.64 1.95 -71.45
C ILE A 11 -13.87 0.51 -71.99
N SER A 12 -14.45 -0.34 -71.12
CA SER A 12 -15.32 -1.42 -71.61
C SER A 12 -16.46 -1.67 -70.60
N ILE A 13 -17.62 -1.34 -71.09
CA ILE A 13 -18.94 -1.58 -70.52
C ILE A 13 -19.34 -3.02 -70.86
N TRP A 14 -19.77 -3.80 -69.86
CA TRP A 14 -20.71 -4.88 -70.16
C TRP A 14 -21.72 -5.01 -69.04
N ALA A 15 -22.96 -4.75 -69.39
CA ALA A 15 -24.15 -4.96 -68.64
C ALA A 15 -24.65 -6.39 -68.78
N CYS A 16 -25.10 -7.03 -67.71
CA CYS A 16 -26.25 -7.91 -67.81
C CYS A 16 -26.89 -8.16 -66.46
N SER A 17 -28.10 -7.85 -66.37
CA SER A 17 -29.18 -7.99 -65.44
C SER A 17 -29.28 -9.34 -64.67
N GLY A 18 -29.74 -9.26 -63.45
CA GLY A 18 -30.22 -10.39 -62.65
C GLY A 18 -30.73 -9.95 -61.28
N GLN A 19 -32.00 -9.65 -61.25
CA GLN A 19 -32.77 -9.18 -60.12
C GLN A 19 -33.09 -10.37 -59.17
N LYS A 20 -32.71 -10.31 -57.88
CA LYS A 20 -33.46 -10.95 -56.80
C LYS A 20 -33.32 -10.13 -55.52
N LYS A 21 -34.50 -9.83 -54.97
CA LYS A 21 -34.71 -9.17 -53.68
C LYS A 21 -34.13 -10.05 -52.55
N GLY A 22 -33.34 -9.44 -51.70
CA GLY A 22 -32.96 -9.98 -50.39
C GLY A 22 -32.70 -8.81 -49.49
N THR A 23 -33.62 -8.56 -48.58
CA THR A 23 -33.48 -7.64 -47.46
C THR A 23 -32.35 -8.12 -46.57
N ALA A 24 -31.20 -7.44 -46.62
CA ALA A 24 -30.13 -7.64 -45.66
C ALA A 24 -30.14 -6.48 -44.67
N ASN A 25 -30.53 -6.78 -43.47
CA ASN A 25 -30.29 -5.92 -42.29
C ASN A 25 -28.78 -5.67 -42.19
N VAL A 26 -28.41 -4.41 -42.19
CA VAL A 26 -27.08 -3.97 -41.78
C VAL A 26 -27.11 -3.91 -40.28
N GLU A 27 -26.66 -4.97 -39.63
CA GLU A 27 -26.26 -4.90 -38.24
C GLU A 27 -24.96 -4.10 -38.13
N VAL A 28 -25.10 -2.89 -37.64
CA VAL A 28 -23.97 -2.10 -37.15
C VAL A 28 -23.47 -2.80 -35.88
N ALA A 29 -22.39 -3.56 -36.01
CA ALA A 29 -21.67 -4.05 -34.86
C ALA A 29 -21.02 -2.85 -34.16
N THR A 30 -21.69 -2.33 -33.13
CA THR A 30 -21.07 -1.48 -32.13
C THR A 30 -20.17 -2.38 -31.28
N ASP A 31 -18.90 -2.35 -31.60
CA ASP A 31 -17.83 -2.96 -30.78
C ASP A 31 -17.78 -2.17 -29.44
N SER A 32 -18.56 -2.64 -28.49
CA SER A 32 -18.51 -2.17 -27.11
C SER A 32 -17.24 -2.73 -26.51
N VAL A 33 -16.17 -1.93 -26.51
CA VAL A 33 -15.00 -2.21 -25.68
C VAL A 33 -15.46 -2.15 -24.22
N GLU A 34 -15.84 -3.29 -23.69
CA GLU A 34 -16.06 -3.52 -22.28
C GLU A 34 -14.70 -3.43 -21.59
N VAL A 35 -14.37 -2.23 -21.10
CA VAL A 35 -13.23 -2.05 -20.20
C VAL A 35 -13.63 -2.75 -18.92
N ALA A 36 -13.22 -4.02 -18.78
CA ALA A 36 -13.30 -4.73 -17.52
C ALA A 36 -12.50 -3.90 -16.50
N ALA A 37 -13.21 -3.18 -15.66
CA ALA A 37 -12.66 -2.64 -14.42
C ALA A 37 -12.24 -3.85 -13.58
N ASP A 38 -10.95 -4.20 -13.69
CA ASP A 38 -10.32 -5.18 -12.83
C ASP A 38 -10.43 -4.64 -11.39
N ALA A 39 -11.49 -5.05 -10.72
CA ALA A 39 -11.65 -4.81 -9.30
C ALA A 39 -10.47 -5.54 -8.62
N ILE A 40 -9.45 -4.79 -8.26
CA ILE A 40 -8.34 -5.28 -7.44
C ILE A 40 -8.98 -5.80 -6.15
N SER A 41 -9.27 -7.08 -6.11
CA SER A 41 -9.70 -7.75 -4.88
C SER A 41 -8.51 -7.72 -3.93
N VAL A 42 -8.58 -6.83 -2.94
CA VAL A 42 -7.61 -6.82 -1.84
C VAL A 42 -7.75 -8.17 -1.13
N GLN A 43 -6.86 -9.11 -1.46
CA GLN A 43 -6.80 -10.39 -0.78
C GLN A 43 -6.22 -10.15 0.62
N THR A 44 -7.09 -9.95 1.58
CA THR A 44 -6.72 -9.93 2.99
C THR A 44 -6.59 -11.36 3.50
N ASP A 45 -5.52 -11.61 4.24
CA ASP A 45 -5.43 -12.84 5.02
C ASP A 45 -6.38 -12.77 6.23
N SER A 46 -6.57 -13.90 6.93
CA SER A 46 -7.42 -13.98 8.13
C SER A 46 -6.94 -13.05 9.27
N THR A 47 -5.76 -12.46 9.15
CA THR A 47 -5.18 -11.53 10.14
C THR A 47 -5.59 -10.08 9.90
N GLY A 48 -6.13 -9.76 8.71
CA GLY A 48 -6.53 -8.42 8.28
C GLY A 48 -5.37 -7.53 7.82
N TYR A 49 -4.18 -8.08 7.52
CA TYR A 49 -3.17 -7.37 6.77
C TYR A 49 -3.60 -7.20 5.31
N ILE A 50 -3.25 -6.05 4.71
CA ILE A 50 -3.42 -5.78 3.28
C ILE A 50 -2.09 -5.73 2.53
N VAL A 51 -0.99 -5.93 3.25
CA VAL A 51 0.38 -6.04 2.74
C VAL A 51 0.90 -7.45 2.93
N ARG A 52 1.92 -7.84 2.17
CA ARG A 52 2.50 -9.19 2.19
C ARG A 52 4.00 -9.17 2.39
N VAL A 53 4.54 -10.26 2.93
CA VAL A 53 6.00 -10.48 2.96
C VAL A 53 6.54 -10.51 1.54
N GLY A 54 7.67 -9.82 1.31
CA GLY A 54 8.30 -9.62 0.01
C GLY A 54 7.91 -8.33 -0.70
N GLU A 55 6.79 -7.71 -0.35
CA GLU A 55 6.37 -6.41 -0.92
C GLU A 55 7.20 -5.25 -0.33
N MET A 56 7.28 -4.16 -1.10
CA MET A 56 7.80 -2.90 -0.56
C MET A 56 6.84 -2.37 0.50
N ALA A 57 7.36 -2.05 1.67
CA ALA A 57 6.56 -1.45 2.74
C ALA A 57 6.00 -0.10 2.28
N PRO A 58 4.67 0.15 2.40
CA PRO A 58 4.07 1.44 2.10
C PRO A 58 4.78 2.57 2.85
N ASP A 59 5.23 3.60 2.12
CA ASP A 59 5.89 4.75 2.74
C ASP A 59 4.89 5.65 3.47
N PHE A 60 5.38 6.29 4.52
CA PHE A 60 4.65 7.28 5.31
C PHE A 60 5.61 8.25 5.99
N THR A 61 5.10 9.38 6.42
CA THR A 61 5.78 10.27 7.37
C THR A 61 4.98 10.32 8.65
N ILE A 62 5.68 10.18 9.79
CA ILE A 62 5.07 10.18 11.12
C ILE A 62 5.69 11.27 11.98
N THR A 63 4.88 11.90 12.82
CA THR A 63 5.35 12.81 13.87
C THR A 63 5.54 12.02 15.16
N LEU A 64 6.77 11.96 15.64
CA LEU A 64 7.11 11.32 16.90
C LEU A 64 6.64 12.16 18.10
N THR A 65 6.53 11.53 19.26
CA THR A 65 6.13 12.21 20.51
C THR A 65 7.10 13.29 20.99
N ASP A 66 8.33 13.33 20.47
CA ASP A 66 9.31 14.40 20.68
C ASP A 66 9.22 15.53 19.65
N GLY A 67 8.26 15.50 18.75
CA GLY A 67 8.00 16.48 17.69
C GLY A 67 8.79 16.27 16.41
N LYS A 68 9.69 15.29 16.34
CA LYS A 68 10.44 14.99 15.12
C LYS A 68 9.56 14.34 14.07
N HIS A 69 9.84 14.64 12.80
CA HIS A 69 9.22 13.96 11.66
C HIS A 69 10.17 12.91 11.10
N VAL A 70 9.66 11.70 10.90
CA VAL A 70 10.42 10.57 10.34
C VAL A 70 9.60 9.97 9.20
N SER A 71 10.23 9.78 8.02
CA SER A 71 9.63 8.97 6.95
C SER A 71 10.23 7.56 6.98
N LEU A 72 9.43 6.55 6.62
CA LEU A 72 9.96 5.19 6.52
C LEU A 72 11.08 5.12 5.47
N SER A 73 10.94 5.86 4.36
CA SER A 73 11.97 5.96 3.32
C SER A 73 13.29 6.55 3.82
N SER A 74 13.28 7.43 4.83
CA SER A 74 14.51 7.98 5.44
C SER A 74 15.29 6.95 6.26
N LEU A 75 14.69 5.80 6.56
CA LEU A 75 15.29 4.71 7.33
C LEU A 75 15.89 3.60 6.44
N ARG A 76 15.99 3.81 5.12
CA ARG A 76 16.67 2.86 4.22
C ARG A 76 18.09 2.60 4.70
N GLY A 77 18.55 1.36 4.52
CA GLY A 77 19.82 0.87 5.06
C GLY A 77 19.72 0.32 6.49
N LYS A 78 18.56 0.47 7.14
CA LYS A 78 18.30 -0.11 8.47
C LYS A 78 17.24 -1.21 8.39
N VAL A 79 17.33 -2.17 9.30
CA VAL A 79 16.19 -3.03 9.63
C VAL A 79 15.23 -2.21 10.50
N VAL A 80 13.98 -2.12 10.08
CA VAL A 80 12.96 -1.32 10.78
C VAL A 80 11.87 -2.23 11.33
N MET A 81 11.58 -2.09 12.61
CA MET A 81 10.38 -2.68 13.23
C MET A 81 9.33 -1.60 13.41
N LEU A 82 8.17 -1.80 12.81
CA LEU A 82 6.97 -0.99 13.03
C LEU A 82 6.04 -1.77 13.95
N GLN A 83 5.66 -1.17 15.08
CA GLN A 83 4.67 -1.72 16.00
C GLN A 83 3.42 -0.85 15.98
N PHE A 84 2.30 -1.37 15.57
CA PHE A 84 1.01 -0.68 15.69
C PHE A 84 0.39 -0.93 17.06
N THR A 85 0.04 0.14 17.74
CA THR A 85 -0.41 0.12 19.14
C THR A 85 -1.51 1.15 19.42
N ALA A 86 -2.14 1.06 20.58
CA ALA A 86 -3.03 2.08 21.13
C ALA A 86 -3.20 1.89 22.63
N SER A 87 -3.50 2.96 23.38
CA SER A 87 -3.62 2.90 24.84
C SER A 87 -4.80 2.05 25.33
N TRP A 88 -5.88 1.98 24.54
CA TRP A 88 -7.06 1.15 24.82
C TRP A 88 -6.88 -0.33 24.47
N CYS A 89 -5.78 -0.70 23.81
CA CYS A 89 -5.50 -2.06 23.38
C CYS A 89 -4.82 -2.87 24.51
N GLY A 90 -5.58 -3.73 25.18
CA GLY A 90 -5.07 -4.54 26.30
C GLY A 90 -3.97 -5.52 25.91
N VAL A 91 -3.98 -6.02 24.67
CA VAL A 91 -2.92 -6.91 24.13
C VAL A 91 -1.65 -6.12 23.90
N CYS A 92 -1.74 -4.91 23.34
CA CYS A 92 -0.59 -4.02 23.12
C CYS A 92 0.11 -3.68 24.45
N ARG A 93 -0.66 -3.38 25.49
CA ARG A 93 -0.12 -3.13 26.85
C ARG A 93 0.71 -4.30 27.38
N LYS A 94 0.32 -5.53 27.06
CA LYS A 94 1.04 -6.73 27.51
C LYS A 94 2.30 -6.97 26.67
N GLU A 95 2.25 -6.66 25.38
CA GLU A 95 3.35 -6.89 24.43
C GLU A 95 4.49 -5.87 24.58
N MET A 96 4.16 -4.59 24.76
CA MET A 96 5.12 -3.48 24.73
C MET A 96 6.30 -3.64 25.70
N PRO A 97 6.13 -4.07 26.97
CA PRO A 97 7.27 -4.31 27.87
C PRO A 97 8.24 -5.39 27.38
N PHE A 98 7.75 -6.40 26.65
CA PHE A 98 8.61 -7.42 26.05
C PHE A 98 9.40 -6.86 24.88
N ILE A 99 8.76 -6.06 24.01
CA ILE A 99 9.44 -5.36 22.91
C ILE A 99 10.50 -4.41 23.46
N GLU A 100 10.20 -3.67 24.53
CA GLU A 100 11.19 -2.83 25.21
C GLU A 100 12.40 -3.64 25.66
N LYS A 101 12.17 -4.68 26.47
CA LYS A 101 13.23 -5.46 27.10
C LYS A 101 14.03 -6.30 26.09
N ASP A 102 13.33 -6.99 25.18
CA ASP A 102 13.93 -8.06 24.39
C ASP A 102 14.38 -7.58 23.02
N ILE A 103 13.88 -6.45 22.54
CA ILE A 103 14.26 -5.86 21.25
C ILE A 103 14.91 -4.50 21.46
N TRP A 104 14.18 -3.51 21.97
CA TRP A 104 14.67 -2.15 22.01
C TRP A 104 15.94 -1.97 22.81
N LEU A 105 15.95 -2.38 24.07
CA LEU A 105 17.12 -2.22 24.95
C LEU A 105 18.36 -2.98 24.43
N LYS A 106 18.17 -4.05 23.68
CA LYS A 106 19.27 -4.80 23.07
C LYS A 106 19.82 -4.17 21.81
N HIS A 107 18.98 -3.46 21.04
CA HIS A 107 19.33 -2.98 19.70
C HIS A 107 19.32 -1.45 19.55
N LYS A 108 18.89 -0.68 20.54
CA LYS A 108 18.78 0.80 20.46
C LYS A 108 20.07 1.53 20.08
N ASN A 109 21.22 0.92 20.34
CA ASN A 109 22.54 1.48 20.00
C ASN A 109 23.08 0.93 18.67
N ASN A 110 22.34 0.07 17.99
CA ASN A 110 22.70 -0.42 16.66
C ASN A 110 22.30 0.59 15.60
N ALA A 111 23.28 1.14 14.88
CA ALA A 111 23.03 2.12 13.82
C ALA A 111 22.18 1.55 12.65
N ASP A 112 22.18 0.21 12.49
CA ASP A 112 21.47 -0.49 11.42
C ASP A 112 20.04 -0.93 11.83
N PHE A 113 19.56 -0.49 12.99
CA PHE A 113 18.24 -0.85 13.50
C PHE A 113 17.41 0.41 13.85
N ALA A 114 16.12 0.34 13.60
CA ALA A 114 15.14 1.32 14.07
C ALA A 114 13.87 0.61 14.53
N LEU A 115 13.23 1.16 15.57
CA LEU A 115 11.93 0.73 16.04
C LEU A 115 11.05 1.95 16.22
N ILE A 116 9.83 1.90 15.70
CA ILE A 116 8.81 2.96 15.86
C ILE A 116 7.51 2.30 16.28
N GLY A 117 6.99 2.68 17.44
CA GLY A 117 5.62 2.39 17.81
C GLY A 117 4.69 3.42 17.17
N ILE A 118 3.69 2.99 16.45
CA ILE A 118 2.71 3.81 15.74
C ILE A 118 1.41 3.76 16.52
N ASP A 119 1.11 4.85 17.23
CA ASP A 119 -0.09 4.93 18.07
C ASP A 119 -1.28 5.40 17.23
N ARG A 120 -2.29 4.53 17.20
CA ARG A 120 -3.44 4.68 16.32
C ARG A 120 -4.47 5.62 16.92
N ASP A 121 -4.64 6.79 16.29
CA ASP A 121 -5.76 7.72 16.46
C ASP A 121 -5.95 8.22 17.90
N GLU A 122 -4.84 8.47 18.59
CA GLU A 122 -4.86 9.05 19.94
C GLU A 122 -4.07 10.37 19.98
N PRO A 123 -4.47 11.32 20.84
CA PRO A 123 -3.74 12.57 21.00
C PRO A 123 -2.44 12.38 21.79
N LEU A 124 -1.51 13.30 21.62
CA LEU A 124 -0.14 13.24 22.17
C LEU A 124 -0.11 12.97 23.68
N ASP A 125 -0.96 13.64 24.46
CA ASP A 125 -1.01 13.50 25.92
C ASP A 125 -1.36 12.07 26.34
N LYS A 126 -2.27 11.41 25.63
CA LYS A 126 -2.61 9.99 25.85
C LYS A 126 -1.46 9.06 25.50
N VAL A 127 -0.80 9.30 24.36
CA VAL A 127 0.35 8.48 23.93
C VAL A 127 1.50 8.60 24.92
N LEU A 128 1.79 9.80 25.44
CA LEU A 128 2.80 10.01 26.48
C LEU A 128 2.45 9.31 27.80
N ALA A 129 1.19 9.39 28.22
CA ALA A 129 0.71 8.67 29.40
C ALA A 129 0.78 7.15 29.22
N PHE A 130 0.49 6.67 28.01
CA PHE A 130 0.57 5.26 27.64
C PHE A 130 2.02 4.75 27.67
N ALA A 131 2.96 5.47 27.07
CA ALA A 131 4.39 5.15 27.14
C ALA A 131 4.86 5.02 28.59
N LYS A 132 4.50 6.00 29.43
CA LYS A 132 4.83 5.99 30.87
C LYS A 132 4.24 4.77 31.58
N SER A 133 2.98 4.43 31.30
CA SER A 133 2.28 3.32 31.97
C SER A 133 2.80 1.94 31.58
N THR A 134 3.37 1.81 30.36
CA THR A 134 3.96 0.56 29.86
C THR A 134 5.47 0.48 30.08
N GLY A 135 6.11 1.59 30.49
CA GLY A 135 7.54 1.67 30.76
C GLY A 135 8.42 1.60 29.52
N VAL A 136 7.86 1.88 28.32
CA VAL A 136 8.61 1.84 27.07
C VAL A 136 9.36 3.15 26.82
N THR A 137 10.55 3.01 26.21
CA THR A 137 11.44 4.13 25.89
C THR A 137 11.75 4.25 24.40
N TYR A 138 11.28 3.30 23.57
CA TYR A 138 11.42 3.41 22.14
C TYR A 138 10.51 4.51 21.57
N PRO A 139 10.89 5.09 20.42
CA PRO A 139 10.12 6.15 19.79
C PRO A 139 8.67 5.74 19.50
N LEU A 140 7.73 6.54 19.98
CA LEU A 140 6.32 6.45 19.59
C LEU A 140 5.96 7.61 18.67
N GLY A 141 5.12 7.34 17.69
CA GLY A 141 4.62 8.33 16.75
C GLY A 141 3.10 8.31 16.67
N LEU A 142 2.55 9.43 16.22
CA LEU A 142 1.11 9.69 16.16
C LEU A 142 0.57 9.35 14.78
N ASP A 143 -0.50 8.59 14.72
CA ASP A 143 -1.24 8.24 13.49
C ASP A 143 -2.68 8.74 13.58
N PRO A 144 -2.92 10.07 13.49
CA PRO A 144 -4.25 10.63 13.55
C PRO A 144 -5.10 10.12 12.37
N GLY A 145 -6.35 9.74 12.68
CA GLY A 145 -7.26 9.14 11.71
C GLY A 145 -6.89 7.73 11.26
N ALA A 146 -5.85 7.11 11.86
CA ALA A 146 -5.37 5.76 11.50
C ALA A 146 -4.94 5.63 10.03
N ASP A 147 -4.37 6.68 9.44
CA ASP A 147 -4.03 6.71 8.01
C ASP A 147 -2.78 5.88 7.68
N ILE A 148 -1.81 5.83 8.60
CA ILE A 148 -0.64 4.95 8.47
C ILE A 148 -1.08 3.50 8.67
N PHE A 149 -1.89 3.22 9.70
CA PHE A 149 -2.43 1.88 9.95
C PHE A 149 -3.17 1.34 8.72
N ALA A 150 -3.99 2.16 8.07
CA ALA A 150 -4.77 1.79 6.90
C ALA A 150 -3.93 1.47 5.64
N LYS A 151 -2.65 1.81 5.63
CA LYS A 151 -1.71 1.39 4.56
C LYS A 151 -1.24 -0.06 4.74
N TYR A 152 -1.36 -0.62 5.93
CA TYR A 152 -0.85 -1.95 6.29
C TYR A 152 -1.95 -2.95 6.60
N ALA A 153 -3.10 -2.50 7.07
CA ALA A 153 -4.18 -3.35 7.52
C ALA A 153 -5.56 -2.71 7.32
N LEU A 154 -6.59 -3.54 7.29
CA LEU A 154 -7.97 -3.07 7.28
C LEU A 154 -8.25 -2.21 8.51
N ARG A 155 -8.89 -1.04 8.33
CA ARG A 155 -9.18 -0.08 9.42
C ARG A 155 -9.93 -0.70 10.58
N GLU A 156 -10.85 -1.61 10.32
CA GLU A 156 -11.68 -2.31 11.30
C GLU A 156 -10.97 -3.49 11.98
N SER A 157 -9.79 -3.86 11.50
CA SER A 157 -9.06 -5.00 12.05
C SER A 157 -8.38 -4.68 13.39
N GLY A 158 -8.05 -5.73 14.15
CA GLY A 158 -7.38 -5.59 15.45
C GLY A 158 -6.05 -4.86 15.32
N ILE A 159 -5.75 -4.01 16.31
CA ILE A 159 -4.63 -3.04 16.27
C ILE A 159 -3.25 -3.68 16.41
N THR A 160 -3.07 -4.67 17.32
CA THR A 160 -1.77 -5.27 17.63
C THR A 160 -1.15 -5.91 16.39
N ARG A 161 -0.09 -5.29 15.88
CA ARG A 161 0.61 -5.72 14.66
C ARG A 161 2.06 -5.31 14.72
N ASN A 162 2.93 -6.18 14.21
CA ASN A 162 4.33 -5.84 14.02
C ASN A 162 4.72 -6.14 12.58
N VAL A 163 5.42 -5.20 11.95
CA VAL A 163 5.94 -5.30 10.59
C VAL A 163 7.45 -5.13 10.65
N LEU A 164 8.20 -6.13 10.20
CA LEU A 164 9.64 -6.01 10.02
C LEU A 164 9.93 -5.70 8.56
N VAL A 165 10.78 -4.69 8.38
CA VAL A 165 11.21 -4.18 7.06
C VAL A 165 12.72 -4.29 6.99
N ASP A 166 13.25 -4.83 5.89
CA ASP A 166 14.68 -4.96 5.66
C ASP A 166 15.34 -3.62 5.25
N LYS A 167 16.65 -3.66 5.00
CA LYS A 167 17.45 -2.49 4.62
C LYS A 167 17.03 -1.89 3.28
N GLU A 168 16.49 -2.70 2.40
CA GLU A 168 15.98 -2.32 1.08
C GLU A 168 14.54 -1.79 1.14
N GLY A 169 13.87 -1.95 2.29
CA GLY A 169 12.51 -1.49 2.52
C GLY A 169 11.42 -2.50 2.18
N ARG A 170 11.78 -3.78 2.06
CA ARG A 170 10.81 -4.85 1.86
C ARG A 170 10.34 -5.41 3.18
N ILE A 171 9.08 -5.78 3.22
CA ILE A 171 8.49 -6.48 4.37
C ILE A 171 9.06 -7.89 4.42
N VAL A 172 9.72 -8.24 5.52
CA VAL A 172 10.30 -9.58 5.73
C VAL A 172 9.51 -10.41 6.74
N LYS A 173 8.70 -9.76 7.59
CA LYS A 173 7.87 -10.46 8.56
C LYS A 173 6.65 -9.65 8.96
N LEU A 174 5.53 -10.33 9.14
CA LEU A 174 4.28 -9.80 9.68
C LEU A 174 3.88 -10.66 10.87
N THR A 175 3.59 -10.04 12.02
CA THR A 175 3.07 -10.75 13.21
C THR A 175 1.91 -9.99 13.84
N ARG A 176 1.03 -10.70 14.55
CA ARG A 176 -0.06 -10.12 15.34
C ARG A 176 0.34 -9.94 16.80
N LEU A 177 1.35 -10.64 17.24
CA LEU A 177 1.98 -10.58 18.56
C LEU A 177 3.48 -10.75 18.40
N TYR A 178 4.22 -10.20 19.38
CA TYR A 178 5.65 -10.41 19.54
C TYR A 178 5.93 -11.86 19.98
#